data_72808d5911380405168418f092c81349
#
_entry.id   72808d5911380405168418f092c81349
#
_cell.length_a   1.000
_cell.length_b   1.000
_cell.length_c   1.000
_cell.angle_alpha   90.00
_cell.angle_beta   90.00
_cell.angle_gamma   90.00
#
_symmetry.space_group_name_H-M   'P 1'
#
loop_
_entity.id
_entity.type
_entity.pdbx_description
1 polymer ?
#
loop_
_entity_poly.entity_id
_entity_poly.type
_entity_poly.pdbx_seq_one_letter_code
_entity_poly.pdbx_strand_id
1 'polypeptide(L)'
;MRFNAGEIYFIQEYDPQTARPTKYVKIGLVRDGRTTAQRIKEHQTGNPRALKETKLLQTPAVSFVERMLHQMFAENRITGGEWFIFTESELNSCMEAAKDLVADVKKQESIFAAAEAFKTKRSKKATIAASKQALALHKEYFKSDFLLRELKSVIEKYEKRLDEKAGEGEDIDHARSQKQVNRSLFDVKALQVAQPSVYKKYLVTTTSVSGTFRIVPNKGYNFSLNVISPKLESFISGFYGTIEQLKKNPKVLDVAKAKYSFIKGQVARAEWEREKAINQLRLLCANNAGIEGICTWVRVAKEKEEFSRTAFKAARPDLYLKYSKTQTTTRRVTKAGRTSAGKKVR
;
A
#
# COMPACT_ATOMS: atom_id res chain seq x y z
N MET A 1 7.55 3.46 -0.33
CA MET A 1 7.34 2.43 0.73
C MET A 1 8.00 2.87 2.01
N ARG A 2 7.43 2.55 3.20
CA ARG A 2 8.09 2.79 4.50
C ARG A 2 8.55 1.45 5.06
N PHE A 3 9.81 1.40 5.49
CA PHE A 3 10.30 0.32 6.34
C PHE A 3 9.79 0.57 7.76
N ASN A 4 9.03 -0.37 8.28
CA ASN A 4 8.53 -0.41 9.64
C ASN A 4 8.67 -1.85 10.12
N ALA A 5 9.68 -2.07 10.97
CA ALA A 5 9.99 -3.38 11.50
C ALA A 5 8.84 -3.96 12.34
N GLY A 6 8.72 -5.27 12.33
CA GLY A 6 7.69 -5.98 13.08
C GLY A 6 7.63 -7.46 12.72
N GLU A 7 6.60 -8.13 13.20
CA GLU A 7 6.36 -9.55 12.98
C GLU A 7 5.11 -9.77 12.13
N ILE A 8 5.20 -10.64 11.15
CA ILE A 8 4.04 -11.25 10.49
C ILE A 8 3.73 -12.55 11.20
N TYR A 9 2.49 -12.70 11.61
CA TYR A 9 2.04 -13.91 12.28
C TYR A 9 0.97 -14.63 11.47
N PHE A 10 0.98 -15.94 11.59
CA PHE A 10 -0.07 -16.85 11.15
C PHE A 10 -0.68 -17.49 12.39
N ILE A 11 -1.94 -17.21 12.66
CA ILE A 11 -2.69 -17.79 13.78
C ILE A 11 -3.76 -18.69 13.20
N GLN A 12 -3.81 -19.95 13.65
CA GLN A 12 -4.79 -20.94 13.20
C GLN A 12 -5.79 -21.27 14.31
N GLU A 13 -7.04 -21.44 13.94
CA GLU A 13 -8.06 -21.95 14.85
C GLU A 13 -7.93 -23.47 15.01
N TYR A 14 -8.19 -23.93 16.23
CA TYR A 14 -8.22 -25.34 16.59
C TYR A 14 -9.63 -25.71 17.10
N ASP A 15 -10.14 -26.82 16.60
CA ASP A 15 -11.40 -27.38 17.05
C ASP A 15 -11.29 -27.83 18.52
N PRO A 16 -12.19 -27.36 19.43
CA PRO A 16 -12.08 -27.63 20.86
C PRO A 16 -12.35 -29.09 21.22
N GLN A 17 -13.07 -29.85 20.40
CA GLN A 17 -13.42 -31.25 20.67
C GLN A 17 -12.33 -32.20 20.20
N THR A 18 -11.79 -31.95 19.02
CA THR A 18 -10.79 -32.84 18.38
C THR A 18 -9.36 -32.38 18.59
N ALA A 19 -9.14 -31.16 19.08
CA ALA A 19 -7.85 -30.48 19.19
C ALA A 19 -7.08 -30.41 17.86
N ARG A 20 -7.76 -30.59 16.73
CA ARG A 20 -7.15 -30.53 15.39
C ARG A 20 -7.22 -29.13 14.82
N PRO A 21 -6.22 -28.74 13.98
CA PRO A 21 -6.28 -27.45 13.30
C PRO A 21 -7.46 -27.40 12.33
N THR A 22 -8.15 -26.29 12.29
CA THR A 22 -9.19 -26.01 11.30
C THR A 22 -8.56 -25.38 10.05
N LYS A 23 -9.35 -25.15 9.01
CA LYS A 23 -8.92 -24.46 7.79
C LYS A 23 -8.84 -22.92 7.94
N TYR A 24 -9.24 -22.37 9.09
CA TYR A 24 -9.28 -20.93 9.33
C TYR A 24 -7.95 -20.43 9.89
N VAL A 25 -7.31 -19.54 9.14
CA VAL A 25 -6.01 -18.95 9.50
C VAL A 25 -6.12 -17.43 9.42
N LYS A 26 -5.62 -16.76 10.45
CA LYS A 26 -5.46 -15.30 10.45
C LYS A 26 -4.04 -14.94 10.09
N ILE A 27 -3.88 -14.07 9.09
CA ILE A 27 -2.60 -13.44 8.75
C ILE A 27 -2.66 -11.99 9.22
N GLY A 28 -1.74 -11.61 10.10
CA GLY A 28 -1.69 -10.25 10.63
C GLY A 28 -0.29 -9.83 11.03
N LEU A 29 -0.20 -8.63 11.60
CA LEU A 29 1.08 -8.05 11.99
C LEU A 29 1.08 -7.56 13.45
N VAL A 30 2.27 -7.49 14.02
CA VAL A 30 2.57 -6.71 15.23
C VAL A 30 3.74 -5.78 14.98
N ARG A 31 3.72 -4.64 15.66
CA ARG A 31 4.75 -3.59 15.64
C ARG A 31 4.67 -2.78 16.95
N ASP A 32 5.56 -1.83 17.10
CA ASP A 32 5.51 -0.85 18.19
C ASP A 32 5.59 -1.47 19.59
N GLY A 33 6.46 -2.49 19.76
CA GLY A 33 6.72 -3.14 21.04
C GLY A 33 5.65 -4.14 21.50
N ARG A 34 4.61 -4.37 20.71
CA ARG A 34 3.61 -5.43 20.97
C ARG A 34 4.17 -6.79 20.52
N THR A 35 3.62 -7.86 21.10
CA THR A 35 4.00 -9.23 20.75
C THR A 35 2.84 -9.99 20.12
N THR A 36 3.15 -11.02 19.32
CA THR A 36 2.14 -11.94 18.76
C THR A 36 1.33 -12.62 19.86
N ALA A 37 1.97 -12.98 20.99
CA ALA A 37 1.27 -13.58 22.14
C ALA A 37 0.17 -12.66 22.72
N GLN A 38 0.44 -11.34 22.80
CA GLN A 38 -0.57 -10.36 23.21
C GLN A 38 -1.74 -10.31 22.21
N ARG A 39 -1.43 -10.35 20.90
CA ARG A 39 -2.46 -10.36 19.86
C ARG A 39 -3.31 -11.61 19.87
N ILE A 40 -2.72 -12.77 20.15
CA ILE A 40 -3.48 -14.03 20.31
C ILE A 40 -4.47 -13.91 21.45
N LYS A 41 -4.04 -13.39 22.63
CA LYS A 41 -4.94 -13.16 23.77
C LYS A 41 -6.10 -12.23 23.42
N GLU A 42 -5.84 -11.14 22.70
CA GLU A 42 -6.89 -10.20 22.25
C GLU A 42 -7.90 -10.89 21.31
N HIS A 43 -7.43 -11.69 20.37
CA HIS A 43 -8.29 -12.40 19.42
C HIS A 43 -8.99 -13.62 20.05
N GLN A 44 -8.42 -14.19 21.08
CA GLN A 44 -9.03 -15.29 21.84
C GLN A 44 -10.28 -14.84 22.59
N THR A 45 -10.33 -13.55 23.01
CA THR A 45 -11.49 -12.99 23.69
C THR A 45 -12.72 -13.06 22.76
N GLY A 46 -13.72 -13.81 23.17
CA GLY A 46 -14.95 -14.03 22.39
C GLY A 46 -14.86 -15.09 21.28
N ASN A 47 -13.72 -15.72 21.07
CA ASN A 47 -13.59 -16.85 20.16
C ASN A 47 -13.66 -18.18 20.97
N PRO A 48 -14.68 -19.03 20.73
CA PRO A 48 -14.81 -20.31 21.44
C PRO A 48 -13.77 -21.36 21.00
N ARG A 49 -13.07 -21.14 19.91
CA ARG A 49 -12.03 -22.02 19.38
C ARG A 49 -10.65 -21.55 19.83
N ALA A 50 -9.78 -22.50 20.16
CA ALA A 50 -8.41 -22.17 20.56
C ALA A 50 -7.64 -21.59 19.38
N LEU A 51 -6.93 -20.49 19.62
CA LEU A 51 -6.08 -19.84 18.65
C LEU A 51 -4.61 -20.16 18.97
N LYS A 52 -3.87 -20.71 18.00
CA LYS A 52 -2.45 -21.03 18.16
C LYS A 52 -1.64 -20.39 17.04
N GLU A 53 -0.42 -19.97 17.38
CA GLU A 53 0.56 -19.52 16.42
C GLU A 53 1.04 -20.70 15.59
N THR A 54 0.97 -20.57 14.27
CA THR A 54 1.50 -21.56 13.32
C THR A 54 2.84 -21.10 12.78
N LYS A 55 3.02 -19.80 12.56
CA LYS A 55 4.26 -19.23 12.03
C LYS A 55 4.43 -17.78 12.45
N LEU A 56 5.68 -17.41 12.68
CA LEU A 56 6.12 -16.03 12.95
C LEU A 56 7.29 -15.68 12.05
N LEU A 57 7.28 -14.50 11.44
CA LEU A 57 8.34 -14.01 10.57
C LEU A 57 8.68 -12.55 10.91
N GLN A 58 9.93 -12.31 11.29
CA GLN A 58 10.47 -10.96 11.49
C GLN A 58 10.78 -10.30 10.14
N THR A 59 10.32 -9.07 9.94
CA THR A 59 10.55 -8.32 8.72
C THR A 59 10.78 -6.83 8.99
N PRO A 60 11.66 -6.16 8.22
CA PRO A 60 11.85 -4.72 8.34
C PRO A 60 10.72 -3.89 7.72
N ALA A 61 9.75 -4.52 7.00
CA ALA A 61 8.65 -3.82 6.34
C ALA A 61 7.31 -4.54 6.52
N VAL A 62 6.91 -4.68 7.79
CA VAL A 62 5.78 -5.53 8.21
C VAL A 62 4.46 -5.17 7.51
N SER A 63 4.11 -3.88 7.42
CA SER A 63 2.86 -3.47 6.77
C SER A 63 2.86 -3.71 5.25
N PHE A 64 4.03 -3.72 4.62
CA PHE A 64 4.15 -4.06 3.21
C PHE A 64 3.97 -5.57 3.01
N VAL A 65 4.66 -6.40 3.80
CA VAL A 65 4.59 -7.87 3.70
C VAL A 65 3.17 -8.36 3.95
N GLU A 66 2.51 -7.90 5.02
CA GLU A 66 1.11 -8.23 5.30
C GLU A 66 0.19 -7.91 4.11
N ARG A 67 0.28 -6.67 3.60
CA ARG A 67 -0.54 -6.25 2.46
C ARG A 67 -0.31 -7.11 1.24
N MET A 68 0.94 -7.45 0.94
CA MET A 68 1.29 -8.33 -0.18
C MET A 68 0.68 -9.72 -0.01
N LEU A 69 0.81 -10.33 1.16
CA LEU A 69 0.21 -11.63 1.45
C LEU A 69 -1.30 -11.61 1.32
N HIS A 70 -1.96 -10.59 1.89
CA HIS A 70 -3.40 -10.41 1.78
C HIS A 70 -3.88 -10.27 0.33
N GLN A 71 -3.06 -9.72 -0.55
CA GLN A 71 -3.39 -9.56 -1.96
C GLN A 71 -3.04 -10.81 -2.78
N MET A 72 -1.94 -11.48 -2.47
CA MET A 72 -1.52 -12.71 -3.16
C MET A 72 -2.50 -13.87 -2.91
N PHE A 73 -3.08 -13.93 -1.71
CA PHE A 73 -4.00 -14.98 -1.27
C PHE A 73 -5.43 -14.47 -1.08
N ALA A 74 -5.81 -13.45 -1.83
CA ALA A 74 -7.10 -12.81 -1.67
C ALA A 74 -8.29 -13.73 -2.01
N GLU A 75 -8.10 -14.75 -2.85
CA GLU A 75 -9.11 -15.77 -3.16
C GLU A 75 -9.47 -16.63 -1.94
N ASN A 76 -8.48 -16.86 -1.06
CA ASN A 76 -8.67 -17.60 0.18
C ASN A 76 -9.22 -16.72 1.32
N ARG A 77 -9.30 -15.40 1.11
CA ARG A 77 -9.63 -14.42 2.15
C ARG A 77 -11.12 -14.38 2.43
N ILE A 78 -11.49 -14.48 3.70
CA ILE A 78 -12.86 -14.26 4.14
C ILE A 78 -13.16 -12.75 4.05
N THR A 79 -14.27 -12.40 3.44
CA THR A 79 -14.62 -11.02 3.08
C THR A 79 -14.48 -10.05 4.26
N GLY A 80 -13.74 -8.96 4.04
CA GLY A 80 -13.61 -7.83 4.97
C GLY A 80 -12.71 -8.05 6.18
N GLY A 81 -12.14 -9.26 6.36
CA GLY A 81 -11.32 -9.61 7.51
C GLY A 81 -9.85 -9.89 7.18
N GLU A 82 -9.10 -10.28 8.20
CA GLU A 82 -7.72 -10.77 8.11
C GLU A 82 -7.68 -12.31 8.22
N TRP A 83 -8.83 -12.96 8.07
CA TRP A 83 -9.01 -14.41 8.09
C TRP A 83 -9.05 -14.99 6.68
N PHE A 84 -8.49 -16.18 6.55
CA PHE A 84 -8.35 -16.93 5.31
C PHE A 84 -8.84 -18.36 5.51
N ILE A 85 -9.29 -18.99 4.43
CA ILE A 85 -9.61 -20.40 4.40
C ILE A 85 -8.55 -21.08 3.54
N PHE A 86 -7.74 -21.92 4.17
CA PHE A 86 -6.67 -22.65 3.50
C PHE A 86 -6.84 -24.15 3.67
N THR A 87 -6.55 -24.89 2.63
CA THR A 87 -6.09 -26.29 2.75
C THR A 87 -4.67 -26.28 3.33
N GLU A 88 -4.18 -27.41 3.80
CA GLU A 88 -2.83 -27.52 4.33
C GLU A 88 -1.76 -27.15 3.28
N SER A 89 -1.94 -27.59 2.03
CA SER A 89 -1.04 -27.26 0.91
C SER A 89 -1.03 -25.76 0.61
N GLU A 90 -2.19 -25.10 0.61
CA GLU A 90 -2.28 -23.67 0.38
C GLU A 90 -1.66 -22.86 1.52
N LEU A 91 -1.84 -23.30 2.77
CA LEU A 91 -1.21 -22.68 3.93
C LEU A 91 0.31 -22.77 3.84
N ASN A 92 0.84 -23.94 3.49
CA ASN A 92 2.27 -24.12 3.29
C ASN A 92 2.80 -23.22 2.16
N SER A 93 2.11 -23.16 1.04
CA SER A 93 2.44 -22.26 -0.08
C SER A 93 2.44 -20.80 0.34
N CYS A 94 1.48 -20.39 1.18
CA CYS A 94 1.41 -19.02 1.71
C CYS A 94 2.58 -18.71 2.66
N MET A 95 2.94 -19.64 3.53
CA MET A 95 4.07 -19.47 4.45
C MET A 95 5.42 -19.42 3.71
N GLU A 96 5.62 -20.21 2.65
CA GLU A 96 6.81 -20.12 1.80
C GLU A 96 6.86 -18.78 1.04
N ALA A 97 5.76 -18.36 0.43
CA ALA A 97 5.68 -17.05 -0.23
C ALA A 97 5.98 -15.90 0.75
N ALA A 98 5.57 -16.04 2.02
CA ALA A 98 5.89 -15.07 3.06
C ALA A 98 7.38 -15.04 3.39
N LYS A 99 8.04 -16.21 3.49
CA LYS A 99 9.49 -16.29 3.70
C LYS A 99 10.27 -15.64 2.56
N ASP A 100 9.91 -15.97 1.32
CA ASP A 100 10.56 -15.41 0.12
C ASP A 100 10.42 -13.88 0.07
N LEU A 101 9.21 -13.38 0.34
CA LEU A 101 8.95 -11.94 0.37
C LEU A 101 9.74 -11.24 1.47
N VAL A 102 9.81 -11.83 2.67
CA VAL A 102 10.61 -11.29 3.79
C VAL A 102 12.10 -11.30 3.42
N ALA A 103 12.60 -12.35 2.79
CA ALA A 103 14.00 -12.44 2.34
C ALA A 103 14.33 -11.36 1.28
N ASP A 104 13.43 -11.14 0.30
CA ASP A 104 13.59 -10.08 -0.69
C ASP A 104 13.59 -8.70 -0.04
N VAL A 105 12.64 -8.42 0.86
CA VAL A 105 12.57 -7.15 1.58
C VAL A 105 13.83 -6.89 2.42
N LYS A 106 14.35 -7.90 3.12
CA LYS A 106 15.60 -7.78 3.89
C LYS A 106 16.80 -7.43 3.00
N LYS A 107 16.91 -8.05 1.81
CA LYS A 107 17.97 -7.72 0.84
C LYS A 107 17.91 -6.26 0.37
N GLN A 108 16.70 -5.69 0.31
CA GLN A 108 16.51 -4.32 -0.16
C GLN A 108 16.63 -3.27 0.94
N GLU A 109 16.64 -3.65 2.21
CA GLU A 109 16.60 -2.72 3.35
C GLU A 109 17.75 -1.72 3.32
N SER A 110 18.99 -2.20 3.17
CA SER A 110 20.18 -1.35 3.13
C SER A 110 20.19 -0.41 1.90
N ILE A 111 19.72 -0.90 0.76
CA ILE A 111 19.62 -0.11 -0.48
C ILE A 111 18.61 1.03 -0.30
N PHE A 112 17.44 0.74 0.27
CA PHE A 112 16.43 1.75 0.53
C PHE A 112 16.89 2.76 1.58
N ALA A 113 17.53 2.30 2.65
CA ALA A 113 18.08 3.18 3.69
C ALA A 113 19.16 4.11 3.13
N ALA A 114 20.09 3.58 2.31
CA ALA A 114 21.11 4.37 1.65
C ALA A 114 20.52 5.38 0.65
N ALA A 115 19.54 4.95 -0.16
CA ALA A 115 18.84 5.83 -1.10
C ALA A 115 18.08 6.96 -0.37
N GLU A 116 17.46 6.65 0.78
CA GLU A 116 16.75 7.64 1.61
C GLU A 116 17.72 8.66 2.22
N ALA A 117 18.89 8.20 2.69
CA ALA A 117 19.94 9.08 3.25
C ALA A 117 20.46 10.11 2.21
N PHE A 118 20.40 9.80 0.91
CA PHE A 118 20.76 10.77 -0.11
C PHE A 118 19.71 11.86 -0.33
N LYS A 119 18.44 11.66 0.04
CA LYS A 119 17.38 12.68 -0.12
C LYS A 119 17.68 13.96 0.65
N THR A 120 18.34 13.84 1.79
CA THR A 120 18.69 14.96 2.67
C THR A 120 20.05 15.56 2.39
N LYS A 121 20.80 15.01 1.42
CA LYS A 121 22.13 15.50 1.03
C LYS A 121 22.03 16.38 -0.22
N ARG A 122 22.65 17.56 -0.19
CA ARG A 122 22.78 18.45 -1.35
C ARG A 122 23.47 17.72 -2.50
N SER A 123 22.96 17.85 -3.73
CA SER A 123 23.60 17.28 -4.90
C SER A 123 24.75 18.14 -5.40
N LYS A 124 25.74 17.49 -6.02
CA LYS A 124 26.69 18.15 -6.92
C LYS A 124 25.94 18.68 -8.14
N LYS A 125 26.53 19.62 -8.88
CA LYS A 125 25.93 20.13 -10.13
C LYS A 125 26.09 19.15 -11.31
N ALA A 126 27.07 18.25 -11.26
CA ALA A 126 27.38 17.32 -12.35
C ALA A 126 26.42 16.13 -12.41
N THR A 127 26.13 15.69 -13.60
CA THR A 127 25.58 14.36 -13.91
C THR A 127 26.69 13.36 -14.13
N ILE A 128 26.42 12.07 -14.02
CA ILE A 128 27.35 10.99 -14.30
C ILE A 128 26.88 10.21 -15.53
N ALA A 129 27.83 9.59 -16.27
CA ALA A 129 27.53 8.73 -17.40
C ALA A 129 26.68 7.52 -16.99
N ALA A 130 25.83 7.06 -17.89
CA ALA A 130 25.00 5.88 -17.66
C ALA A 130 25.83 4.59 -17.68
N SER A 131 25.79 3.82 -16.59
CA SER A 131 26.36 2.48 -16.55
C SER A 131 25.39 1.44 -17.14
N LYS A 132 25.91 0.25 -17.50
CA LYS A 132 25.08 -0.90 -17.93
C LYS A 132 24.01 -1.25 -16.89
N GLN A 133 24.37 -1.18 -15.60
CA GLN A 133 23.44 -1.40 -14.50
C GLN A 133 22.33 -0.33 -14.46
N ALA A 134 22.67 0.94 -14.63
CA ALA A 134 21.67 2.02 -14.67
C ALA A 134 20.69 1.87 -15.84
N LEU A 135 21.19 1.46 -17.01
CA LEU A 135 20.34 1.18 -18.18
C LEU A 135 19.40 -0.01 -17.94
N ALA A 136 19.87 -1.09 -17.31
CA ALA A 136 19.05 -2.24 -16.95
C ALA A 136 17.93 -1.86 -15.96
N LEU A 137 18.27 -1.10 -14.92
CA LEU A 137 17.30 -0.61 -13.93
C LEU A 137 16.28 0.36 -14.54
N HIS A 138 16.70 1.20 -15.46
CA HIS A 138 15.83 2.10 -16.21
C HIS A 138 14.80 1.31 -17.04
N LYS A 139 15.25 0.26 -17.73
CA LYS A 139 14.36 -0.63 -18.48
C LYS A 139 13.37 -1.35 -17.56
N GLU A 140 13.83 -1.87 -16.40
CA GLU A 140 12.97 -2.54 -15.42
C GLU A 140 11.94 -1.60 -14.79
N TYR A 141 12.34 -0.34 -14.52
CA TYR A 141 11.40 0.70 -14.11
C TYR A 141 10.25 0.86 -15.11
N PHE A 142 10.55 1.04 -16.40
CA PHE A 142 9.53 1.25 -17.42
C PHE A 142 8.68 0.02 -17.68
N LYS A 143 9.26 -1.18 -17.59
CA LYS A 143 8.54 -2.44 -17.66
C LYS A 143 7.49 -2.53 -16.52
N SER A 144 7.93 -2.24 -15.30
CA SER A 144 7.04 -2.24 -14.13
C SER A 144 5.97 -1.14 -14.22
N ASP A 145 6.32 0.05 -14.71
CA ASP A 145 5.38 1.16 -14.90
C ASP A 145 4.34 0.87 -16.00
N PHE A 146 4.74 0.21 -17.08
CA PHE A 146 3.84 -0.30 -18.10
C PHE A 146 2.85 -1.30 -17.49
N LEU A 147 3.34 -2.33 -16.77
CA LEU A 147 2.49 -3.31 -16.10
C LEU A 147 1.49 -2.64 -15.15
N LEU A 148 1.93 -1.65 -14.39
CA LEU A 148 1.07 -0.90 -13.48
C LEU A 148 -0.06 -0.18 -14.19
N ARG A 149 0.21 0.44 -15.33
CA ARG A 149 -0.83 1.13 -16.12
C ARG A 149 -1.86 0.16 -16.66
N GLU A 150 -1.42 -0.96 -17.24
CA GLU A 150 -2.31 -2.00 -17.75
C GLU A 150 -3.20 -2.59 -16.64
N LEU A 151 -2.58 -3.00 -15.53
CA LEU A 151 -3.32 -3.58 -14.40
C LEU A 151 -4.30 -2.58 -13.75
N LYS A 152 -3.92 -1.31 -13.62
CA LYS A 152 -4.80 -0.26 -13.07
C LYS A 152 -5.96 0.04 -14.01
N SER A 153 -5.76 0.02 -15.32
CA SER A 153 -6.85 0.16 -16.29
C SER A 153 -7.90 -0.95 -16.14
N VAL A 154 -7.46 -2.20 -15.92
CA VAL A 154 -8.38 -3.33 -15.64
C VAL A 154 -9.19 -3.10 -14.35
N ILE A 155 -8.49 -2.66 -13.28
CA ILE A 155 -9.13 -2.34 -12.00
C ILE A 155 -10.18 -1.25 -12.17
N GLU A 156 -9.85 -0.16 -12.86
CA GLU A 156 -10.76 0.97 -13.08
C GLU A 156 -12.02 0.54 -13.84
N LYS A 157 -11.88 -0.30 -14.88
CA LYS A 157 -13.03 -0.84 -15.62
C LYS A 157 -13.93 -1.69 -14.72
N TYR A 158 -13.35 -2.55 -13.89
CA TYR A 158 -14.12 -3.37 -12.95
C TYR A 158 -14.84 -2.50 -11.90
N GLU A 159 -14.12 -1.56 -11.27
CA GLU A 159 -14.69 -0.68 -10.26
C GLU A 159 -15.79 0.23 -10.84
N LYS A 160 -15.59 0.75 -12.06
CA LYS A 160 -16.63 1.51 -12.76
C LYS A 160 -17.87 0.66 -12.98
N ARG A 161 -17.70 -0.61 -13.35
CA ARG A 161 -18.81 -1.52 -13.59
C ARG A 161 -19.60 -1.82 -12.31
N LEU A 162 -18.91 -1.94 -11.16
CA LEU A 162 -19.57 -2.08 -9.87
C LEU A 162 -20.32 -0.80 -9.46
N ASP A 163 -19.73 0.37 -9.69
CA ASP A 163 -20.38 1.66 -9.40
C ASP A 163 -21.66 1.85 -10.22
N GLU A 164 -21.67 1.44 -11.50
CA GLU A 164 -22.86 1.46 -12.37
C GLU A 164 -23.98 0.58 -11.79
N LYS A 165 -23.67 -0.66 -11.40
CA LYS A 165 -24.64 -1.57 -10.79
C LYS A 165 -25.19 -1.10 -9.45
N ALA A 166 -24.34 -0.50 -8.63
CA ALA A 166 -24.77 0.11 -7.37
C ALA A 166 -25.73 1.28 -7.59
N GLY A 167 -25.56 2.04 -8.69
CA GLY A 167 -26.47 3.11 -9.11
C GLY A 167 -27.83 2.58 -9.58
N GLU A 168 -27.90 1.33 -10.05
CA GLU A 168 -29.13 0.64 -10.44
C GLU A 168 -29.91 0.07 -9.23
N GLY A 169 -29.46 0.32 -7.98
CA GLY A 169 -30.14 -0.10 -6.75
C GLY A 169 -29.75 -1.50 -6.26
N GLU A 170 -28.81 -2.17 -6.91
CA GLU A 170 -28.30 -3.46 -6.44
C GLU A 170 -27.37 -3.27 -5.21
N ASP A 171 -27.59 -4.03 -4.13
CA ASP A 171 -26.70 -4.05 -2.96
C ASP A 171 -25.46 -4.91 -3.29
N ILE A 172 -24.40 -4.24 -3.74
CA ILE A 172 -23.19 -4.90 -4.16
C ILE A 172 -22.09 -4.74 -3.10
N ASP A 173 -21.56 -5.85 -2.66
CA ASP A 173 -20.56 -6.00 -1.62
C ASP A 173 -19.20 -5.29 -1.89
N HIS A 174 -18.94 -4.62 -2.93
CA HIS A 174 -17.72 -3.87 -3.23
C HIS A 174 -18.01 -2.46 -3.75
N ALA A 175 -19.28 -2.04 -3.77
CA ALA A 175 -19.65 -0.71 -4.19
C ALA A 175 -18.97 0.35 -3.30
N ARG A 176 -18.45 1.38 -3.93
CA ARG A 176 -17.84 2.50 -3.22
C ARG A 176 -18.94 3.34 -2.60
N SER A 177 -18.94 3.46 -1.28
CA SER A 177 -19.79 4.43 -0.60
C SER A 177 -18.99 5.71 -0.33
N GLN A 178 -19.68 6.84 -0.30
CA GLN A 178 -19.11 8.11 0.15
C GLN A 178 -19.37 8.26 1.64
N LYS A 179 -18.31 8.41 2.42
CA LYS A 179 -18.41 8.72 3.85
C LYS A 179 -17.95 10.16 4.07
N GLN A 180 -18.79 10.95 4.71
CA GLN A 180 -18.39 12.27 5.19
C GLN A 180 -17.50 12.10 6.42
N VAL A 181 -16.34 12.76 6.40
CA VAL A 181 -15.40 12.79 7.52
C VAL A 181 -15.16 14.21 7.92
N ASN A 182 -15.51 14.53 9.15
CA ASN A 182 -15.25 15.84 9.74
C ASN A 182 -13.83 15.88 10.28
N ARG A 183 -13.05 16.86 9.86
CA ARG A 183 -11.70 17.11 10.38
C ARG A 183 -11.62 18.53 10.91
N SER A 184 -11.10 18.67 12.11
CA SER A 184 -10.72 20.00 12.63
C SER A 184 -9.40 20.41 12.00
N LEU A 185 -9.41 21.51 11.26
CA LEU A 185 -8.23 22.09 10.62
C LEU A 185 -7.98 23.48 11.21
N PHE A 186 -6.77 23.69 11.67
CA PHE A 186 -6.32 25.00 12.13
C PHE A 186 -6.06 25.92 10.93
N ASP A 187 -6.72 27.06 10.90
CA ASP A 187 -6.62 28.08 9.84
C ASP A 187 -5.47 29.06 10.13
N VAL A 188 -4.28 28.67 9.66
CA VAL A 188 -3.07 29.50 9.82
C VAL A 188 -3.21 30.87 9.17
N LYS A 189 -3.91 30.94 8.02
CA LYS A 189 -4.09 32.21 7.30
C LYS A 189 -4.98 33.20 8.08
N ALA A 190 -6.07 32.70 8.66
CA ALA A 190 -6.95 33.52 9.49
C ALA A 190 -6.20 34.07 10.73
N LEU A 191 -5.36 33.25 11.39
CA LEU A 191 -4.50 33.72 12.48
C LEU A 191 -3.50 34.77 12.00
N GLN A 192 -2.84 34.55 10.86
CA GLN A 192 -1.85 35.48 10.30
C GLN A 192 -2.45 36.85 10.01
N VAL A 193 -3.67 36.89 9.49
CA VAL A 193 -4.38 38.12 9.19
C VAL A 193 -4.85 38.83 10.47
N ALA A 194 -5.46 38.10 11.38
CA ALA A 194 -6.08 38.66 12.57
C ALA A 194 -5.07 39.04 13.68
N GLN A 195 -3.96 38.31 13.78
CA GLN A 195 -2.95 38.48 14.82
C GLN A 195 -1.51 38.30 14.28
N PRO A 196 -1.04 39.19 13.39
CA PRO A 196 0.23 39.04 12.70
C PRO A 196 1.45 39.02 13.66
N SER A 197 1.40 39.75 14.75
CA SER A 197 2.48 39.77 15.77
C SER A 197 2.57 38.42 16.53
N VAL A 198 1.43 37.80 16.81
CA VAL A 198 1.37 36.46 17.42
C VAL A 198 1.85 35.43 16.42
N TYR A 199 1.40 35.48 15.18
CA TYR A 199 1.84 34.59 14.14
C TYR A 199 3.37 34.56 13.96
N LYS A 200 4.00 35.77 13.89
CA LYS A 200 5.46 35.92 13.74
C LYS A 200 6.26 35.27 14.87
N LYS A 201 5.77 35.27 16.11
CA LYS A 201 6.45 34.67 17.28
C LYS A 201 6.61 33.14 17.17
N TYR A 202 5.79 32.48 16.35
CA TYR A 202 5.82 31.04 16.15
C TYR A 202 6.32 30.63 14.78
N LEU A 203 6.91 31.56 14.03
CA LEU A 203 7.68 31.22 12.84
C LEU A 203 9.00 30.57 13.24
N VAL A 204 9.30 29.45 12.59
CA VAL A 204 10.55 28.72 12.75
C VAL A 204 11.20 28.60 11.38
N THR A 205 12.42 29.11 11.27
CA THR A 205 13.21 28.91 10.06
C THR A 205 13.78 27.50 10.06
N THR A 206 13.42 26.70 9.06
CA THR A 206 13.95 25.36 8.86
C THR A 206 14.74 25.31 7.58
N THR A 207 15.97 24.80 7.66
CA THR A 207 16.75 24.49 6.46
C THR A 207 16.54 23.03 6.10
N SER A 208 15.98 22.79 4.91
CA SER A 208 15.78 21.42 4.40
C SER A 208 16.41 21.27 3.03
N VAL A 209 17.01 20.10 2.79
CA VAL A 209 17.45 19.74 1.46
C VAL A 209 16.33 18.95 0.80
N SER A 210 15.91 19.40 -0.38
CA SER A 210 14.85 18.72 -1.14
C SER A 210 15.13 18.73 -2.63
N GLY A 211 14.59 17.73 -3.32
CA GLY A 211 14.65 17.62 -4.77
C GLY A 211 13.78 16.46 -5.26
N THR A 212 13.22 16.63 -6.44
CA THR A 212 12.39 15.61 -7.06
C THR A 212 13.25 14.67 -7.91
N PHE A 213 13.20 13.39 -7.60
CA PHE A 213 13.80 12.36 -8.46
C PHE A 213 12.88 12.13 -9.66
N ARG A 214 13.40 12.35 -10.86
CA ARG A 214 12.64 12.18 -12.11
C ARG A 214 13.35 11.20 -13.01
N ILE A 215 12.64 10.20 -13.50
CA ILE A 215 13.12 9.28 -14.52
C ILE A 215 12.96 9.95 -15.88
N VAL A 216 13.98 9.90 -16.70
CA VAL A 216 13.97 10.43 -18.07
C VAL A 216 13.15 9.46 -18.94
N PRO A 217 12.14 9.93 -19.69
CA PRO A 217 11.38 9.07 -20.59
C PRO A 217 12.27 8.44 -21.67
N ASN A 218 12.03 7.16 -21.97
CA ASN A 218 12.70 6.48 -23.07
C ASN A 218 11.67 5.95 -24.07
N LYS A 219 11.64 6.53 -25.26
CA LYS A 219 10.73 6.15 -26.34
C LYS A 219 11.15 4.87 -27.07
N GLY A 220 12.37 4.38 -26.85
CA GLY A 220 12.89 3.16 -27.48
C GLY A 220 12.44 1.86 -26.81
N TYR A 221 11.83 1.94 -25.61
CA TYR A 221 11.29 0.74 -24.95
C TYR A 221 9.89 0.45 -25.45
N ASN A 222 9.74 -0.69 -26.12
CA ASN A 222 8.45 -1.20 -26.55
C ASN A 222 8.08 -2.41 -25.67
N PHE A 223 7.02 -2.26 -24.84
CA PHE A 223 6.51 -3.31 -23.97
C PHE A 223 5.11 -3.70 -24.39
N SER A 224 4.84 -5.00 -24.36
CA SER A 224 3.49 -5.54 -24.47
C SER A 224 3.28 -6.61 -23.40
N LEU A 225 2.04 -6.83 -22.98
CA LEU A 225 1.71 -7.86 -21.99
C LEU A 225 2.11 -9.25 -22.48
N ASN A 226 1.90 -9.54 -23.77
CA ASN A 226 2.27 -10.81 -24.37
C ASN A 226 3.78 -11.11 -24.23
N VAL A 227 4.61 -10.11 -24.47
CA VAL A 227 6.08 -10.26 -24.33
C VAL A 227 6.52 -10.37 -22.89
N ILE A 228 5.90 -9.59 -21.97
CA ILE A 228 6.29 -9.58 -20.55
C ILE A 228 5.75 -10.82 -19.83
N SER A 229 4.48 -11.16 -20.04
CA SER A 229 3.80 -12.27 -19.39
C SER A 229 2.57 -12.72 -20.19
N PRO A 230 2.72 -13.68 -21.12
CA PRO A 230 1.59 -14.22 -21.89
C PRO A 230 0.46 -14.76 -21.01
N LYS A 231 0.82 -15.40 -19.87
CA LYS A 231 -0.15 -15.89 -18.89
C LYS A 231 -0.99 -14.76 -18.27
N LEU A 232 -0.36 -13.63 -17.95
CA LEU A 232 -1.05 -12.47 -17.39
C LEU A 232 -1.97 -11.81 -18.43
N GLU A 233 -1.53 -11.73 -19.68
CA GLU A 233 -2.36 -11.21 -20.77
C GLU A 233 -3.61 -12.06 -20.97
N SER A 234 -3.47 -13.38 -21.05
CA SER A 234 -4.60 -14.32 -21.14
C SER A 234 -5.55 -14.18 -19.94
N PHE A 235 -5.00 -14.03 -18.74
CA PHE A 235 -5.81 -13.82 -17.53
C PHE A 235 -6.59 -12.50 -17.61
N ILE A 236 -5.96 -11.40 -18.01
CA ILE A 236 -6.58 -10.08 -18.15
C ILE A 236 -7.70 -10.14 -19.19
N SER A 237 -7.47 -10.75 -20.36
CA SER A 237 -8.47 -10.95 -21.38
C SER A 237 -9.68 -11.73 -20.87
N GLY A 238 -9.45 -12.81 -20.15
CA GLY A 238 -10.51 -13.58 -19.48
C GLY A 238 -11.24 -12.79 -18.39
N PHE A 239 -10.57 -11.85 -17.73
CA PHE A 239 -11.22 -10.96 -16.75
C PHE A 239 -12.10 -9.91 -17.41
N TYR A 240 -11.69 -9.34 -18.52
CA TYR A 240 -12.56 -8.43 -19.30
C TYR A 240 -13.87 -9.12 -19.74
N GLY A 241 -13.78 -10.39 -20.21
CA GLY A 241 -14.97 -11.19 -20.49
C GLY A 241 -15.88 -11.35 -19.27
N THR A 242 -15.29 -11.58 -18.08
CA THR A 242 -16.05 -11.69 -16.82
C THR A 242 -16.71 -10.35 -16.45
N ILE A 243 -16.03 -9.21 -16.61
CA ILE A 243 -16.57 -7.86 -16.35
C ILE A 243 -17.79 -7.58 -17.28
N GLU A 244 -17.71 -7.97 -18.53
CA GLU A 244 -18.84 -7.82 -19.46
C GLU A 244 -20.02 -8.72 -19.07
N GLN A 245 -19.76 -9.94 -18.62
CA GLN A 245 -20.81 -10.85 -18.13
C GLN A 245 -21.53 -10.33 -16.88
N LEU A 246 -20.86 -9.55 -16.01
CA LEU A 246 -21.50 -8.89 -14.87
C LEU A 246 -22.70 -8.02 -15.26
N LYS A 247 -22.76 -7.51 -16.50
CA LYS A 247 -23.91 -6.76 -17.03
C LYS A 247 -25.19 -7.59 -17.03
N LYS A 248 -25.07 -8.88 -17.35
CA LYS A 248 -26.19 -9.78 -17.62
C LYS A 248 -26.44 -10.82 -16.54
N ASN A 249 -25.42 -11.14 -15.74
CA ASN A 249 -25.48 -12.22 -14.79
C ASN A 249 -24.78 -11.88 -13.46
N PRO A 250 -25.52 -11.51 -12.41
CA PRO A 250 -24.94 -11.24 -11.08
C PRO A 250 -24.19 -12.44 -10.47
N LYS A 251 -24.50 -13.69 -10.86
CA LYS A 251 -23.86 -14.89 -10.31
C LYS A 251 -22.35 -14.98 -10.60
N VAL A 252 -21.86 -14.22 -11.61
CA VAL A 252 -20.41 -14.15 -11.90
C VAL A 252 -19.65 -13.20 -10.99
N LEU A 253 -20.32 -12.54 -10.03
CA LEU A 253 -19.70 -11.55 -9.14
C LEU A 253 -18.55 -12.15 -8.33
N ASP A 254 -18.70 -13.34 -7.77
CA ASP A 254 -17.66 -13.97 -6.95
C ASP A 254 -16.43 -14.34 -7.80
N VAL A 255 -16.64 -14.83 -9.03
CA VAL A 255 -15.54 -15.05 -9.98
C VAL A 255 -14.83 -13.74 -10.32
N ALA A 256 -15.59 -12.66 -10.51
CA ALA A 256 -15.02 -11.35 -10.80
C ALA A 256 -14.23 -10.81 -9.59
N LYS A 257 -14.71 -11.01 -8.37
CA LYS A 257 -14.01 -10.65 -7.12
C LYS A 257 -12.68 -11.39 -6.99
N ALA A 258 -12.66 -12.70 -7.23
CA ALA A 258 -11.43 -13.50 -7.19
C ALA A 258 -10.40 -12.97 -8.21
N LYS A 259 -10.82 -12.76 -9.47
CA LYS A 259 -9.96 -12.21 -10.52
C LYS A 259 -9.45 -10.80 -10.18
N TYR A 260 -10.31 -9.93 -9.63
CA TYR A 260 -9.94 -8.59 -9.17
C TYR A 260 -8.86 -8.65 -8.08
N SER A 261 -9.01 -9.55 -7.12
CA SER A 261 -8.06 -9.75 -6.05
C SER A 261 -6.69 -10.21 -6.56
N PHE A 262 -6.66 -11.13 -7.52
CA PHE A 262 -5.43 -11.53 -8.20
C PHE A 262 -4.75 -10.33 -8.90
N ILE A 263 -5.50 -9.51 -9.64
CA ILE A 263 -4.96 -8.30 -10.30
C ILE A 263 -4.39 -7.33 -9.26
N LYS A 264 -5.03 -7.14 -8.09
CA LYS A 264 -4.49 -6.33 -6.98
C LYS A 264 -3.15 -6.85 -6.48
N GLY A 265 -2.99 -8.17 -6.39
CA GLY A 265 -1.71 -8.81 -6.07
C GLY A 265 -0.62 -8.49 -7.11
N GLN A 266 -0.95 -8.56 -8.40
CA GLN A 266 -0.01 -8.19 -9.47
C GLN A 266 0.35 -6.71 -9.46
N VAL A 267 -0.59 -5.82 -9.16
CA VAL A 267 -0.31 -4.37 -8.95
C VAL A 267 0.72 -4.18 -7.85
N ALA A 268 0.53 -4.82 -6.69
CA ALA A 268 1.46 -4.69 -5.58
C ALA A 268 2.87 -5.19 -5.93
N ARG A 269 2.98 -6.30 -6.66
CA ARG A 269 4.27 -6.81 -7.17
C ARG A 269 4.92 -5.82 -8.13
N ALA A 270 4.19 -5.30 -9.10
CA ALA A 270 4.72 -4.32 -10.05
C ALA A 270 5.13 -3.00 -9.35
N GLU A 271 4.38 -2.54 -8.34
CA GLU A 271 4.77 -1.40 -7.51
C GLU A 271 6.06 -1.67 -6.74
N TRP A 272 6.24 -2.87 -6.22
CA TRP A 272 7.47 -3.27 -5.53
C TRP A 272 8.68 -3.28 -6.46
N GLU A 273 8.58 -3.90 -7.64
CA GLU A 273 9.67 -3.93 -8.62
C GLU A 273 10.04 -2.52 -9.07
N ARG A 274 9.05 -1.65 -9.31
CA ARG A 274 9.29 -0.25 -9.66
C ARG A 274 10.00 0.51 -8.55
N GLU A 275 9.61 0.32 -7.28
CA GLU A 275 10.26 0.94 -6.13
C GLU A 275 11.70 0.45 -5.95
N LYS A 276 11.98 -0.84 -6.17
CA LYS A 276 13.35 -1.39 -6.17
C LYS A 276 14.21 -0.68 -7.21
N ALA A 277 13.73 -0.59 -8.45
CA ALA A 277 14.46 0.07 -9.53
C ALA A 277 14.76 1.54 -9.22
N ILE A 278 13.76 2.30 -8.71
CA ILE A 278 13.93 3.71 -8.32
C ILE A 278 15.01 3.86 -7.24
N ASN A 279 14.98 3.03 -6.18
CA ASN A 279 15.91 3.20 -5.07
C ASN A 279 17.34 2.76 -5.43
N GLN A 280 17.47 1.75 -6.28
CA GLN A 280 18.77 1.38 -6.84
C GLN A 280 19.32 2.47 -7.76
N LEU A 281 18.50 3.10 -8.60
CA LEU A 281 18.91 4.26 -9.41
C LEU A 281 19.29 5.47 -8.54
N ARG A 282 18.58 5.73 -7.45
CA ARG A 282 18.95 6.77 -6.48
C ARG A 282 20.30 6.48 -5.83
N LEU A 283 20.56 5.22 -5.48
CA LEU A 283 21.84 4.79 -4.93
C LEU A 283 22.98 4.98 -5.94
N LEU A 284 22.79 4.59 -7.20
CA LEU A 284 23.77 4.82 -8.27
C LEU A 284 23.98 6.31 -8.55
N CYS A 285 22.93 7.11 -8.53
CA CYS A 285 23.01 8.56 -8.67
C CYS A 285 23.77 9.22 -7.52
N ALA A 286 23.65 8.68 -6.30
CA ALA A 286 24.30 9.14 -5.07
C ALA A 286 24.17 10.67 -4.87
N ASN A 287 25.32 11.38 -4.76
CA ASN A 287 25.33 12.83 -4.57
C ASN A 287 25.31 13.62 -5.91
N ASN A 288 25.16 12.98 -7.05
CA ASN A 288 25.15 13.68 -8.34
C ASN A 288 23.76 14.25 -8.66
N ALA A 289 23.72 15.18 -9.62
CA ALA A 289 22.47 15.81 -10.07
C ALA A 289 21.62 14.90 -10.97
N GLY A 290 22.16 13.78 -11.41
CA GLY A 290 21.47 12.80 -12.24
C GLY A 290 22.42 11.76 -12.84
N ILE A 291 21.85 10.86 -13.61
CA ILE A 291 22.55 9.92 -14.49
C ILE A 291 22.08 10.25 -15.91
N GLU A 292 23.02 10.46 -16.81
CA GLU A 292 22.77 10.92 -18.17
C GLU A 292 21.80 9.98 -18.92
N GLY A 293 20.74 10.57 -19.50
CA GLY A 293 19.70 9.82 -20.22
C GLY A 293 18.80 8.90 -19.34
N ILE A 294 19.04 8.81 -18.02
CA ILE A 294 18.36 7.89 -17.10
C ILE A 294 17.50 8.64 -16.10
N CYS A 295 18.08 9.57 -15.35
CA CYS A 295 17.35 10.29 -14.32
C CYS A 295 17.97 11.64 -14.00
N THR A 296 17.16 12.54 -13.44
CA THR A 296 17.60 13.79 -12.83
C THR A 296 17.22 13.82 -11.36
N TRP A 297 18.12 14.31 -10.50
CA TRP A 297 17.88 14.42 -9.06
C TRP A 297 18.65 15.59 -8.43
N VAL A 298 18.31 16.78 -8.86
CA VAL A 298 18.89 18.01 -8.29
C VAL A 298 18.27 18.24 -6.91
N ARG A 299 19.12 18.28 -5.89
CA ARG A 299 18.75 18.53 -4.49
C ARG A 299 19.44 19.79 -4.02
N VAL A 300 18.64 20.74 -3.56
CA VAL A 300 19.11 22.03 -3.09
C VAL A 300 18.67 22.28 -1.64
N ALA A 301 19.51 22.97 -0.89
CA ALA A 301 19.12 23.48 0.40
C ALA A 301 18.14 24.65 0.19
N LYS A 302 17.04 24.62 0.92
CA LYS A 302 16.04 25.68 0.94
C LYS A 302 15.78 26.05 2.40
N GLU A 303 15.82 27.32 2.67
CA GLU A 303 15.33 27.86 3.92
C GLU A 303 13.85 28.17 3.75
N LYS A 304 13.07 27.78 4.72
CA LYS A 304 11.65 28.00 4.75
C LYS A 304 11.24 28.43 6.15
N GLU A 305 10.53 29.54 6.21
CA GLU A 305 9.83 29.89 7.42
C GLU A 305 8.49 29.15 7.48
N GLU A 306 8.30 28.39 8.53
CA GLU A 306 7.06 27.66 8.76
C GLU A 306 6.48 27.98 10.12
N PHE A 307 5.16 28.14 10.17
CA PHE A 307 4.45 28.32 11.43
C PHE A 307 4.42 26.99 12.22
N SER A 308 4.99 27.02 13.42
CA SER A 308 5.02 25.87 14.33
C SER A 308 3.66 25.68 15.01
N ARG A 309 2.78 24.89 14.40
CA ARG A 309 1.46 24.58 14.97
C ARG A 309 1.55 23.89 16.33
N THR A 310 2.55 23.04 16.52
CA THR A 310 2.75 22.30 17.77
C THR A 310 3.13 23.24 18.90
N ALA A 311 4.13 24.11 18.69
CA ALA A 311 4.53 25.10 19.68
C ALA A 311 3.39 26.10 19.97
N PHE A 312 2.68 26.55 18.92
CA PHE A 312 1.54 27.46 19.08
C PHE A 312 0.40 26.82 19.88
N LYS A 313 0.02 25.57 19.55
CA LYS A 313 -1.03 24.84 20.27
C LYS A 313 -0.70 24.64 21.74
N ALA A 314 0.57 24.33 22.05
CA ALA A 314 1.02 24.16 23.42
C ALA A 314 0.97 25.49 24.22
N ALA A 315 1.39 26.61 23.61
CA ALA A 315 1.48 27.89 24.27
C ALA A 315 0.15 28.68 24.29
N ARG A 316 -0.71 28.50 23.28
CA ARG A 316 -1.95 29.25 23.10
C ARG A 316 -3.11 28.33 22.64
N PRO A 317 -3.53 27.38 23.48
CA PRO A 317 -4.60 26.44 23.14
C PRO A 317 -5.96 27.15 22.89
N ASP A 318 -6.22 28.26 23.57
CA ASP A 318 -7.37 29.15 23.39
C ASP A 318 -7.48 29.67 21.96
N LEU A 319 -6.41 30.29 21.47
CA LEU A 319 -6.35 30.80 20.11
C LEU A 319 -6.31 29.68 19.06
N TYR A 320 -5.66 28.56 19.40
CA TYR A 320 -5.66 27.41 18.50
C TYR A 320 -7.09 26.89 18.24
N LEU A 321 -7.92 26.79 19.28
CA LEU A 321 -9.32 26.40 19.15
C LEU A 321 -10.13 27.46 18.39
N LYS A 322 -9.94 28.76 18.70
CA LYS A 322 -10.62 29.87 18.04
C LYS A 322 -10.43 29.87 16.51
N TYR A 323 -9.21 29.55 16.02
CA TYR A 323 -8.89 29.52 14.58
C TYR A 323 -8.96 28.12 13.98
N SER A 324 -9.49 27.13 14.70
CA SER A 324 -9.77 25.80 14.17
C SER A 324 -11.18 25.73 13.59
N LYS A 325 -11.30 25.27 12.36
CA LYS A 325 -12.57 25.07 11.67
C LYS A 325 -12.80 23.59 11.40
N THR A 326 -14.04 23.16 11.53
CA THR A 326 -14.42 21.82 11.09
C THR A 326 -14.61 21.81 9.58
N GLN A 327 -13.79 21.02 8.90
CA GLN A 327 -13.95 20.79 7.47
C GLN A 327 -14.53 19.40 7.25
N THR A 328 -15.68 19.36 6.59
CA THR A 328 -16.29 18.10 6.14
C THR A 328 -15.70 17.73 4.79
N THR A 329 -15.08 16.56 4.73
CA THR A 329 -14.53 16.01 3.48
C THR A 329 -15.24 14.71 3.16
N THR A 330 -15.57 14.51 1.89
CA THR A 330 -16.14 13.25 1.42
C THR A 330 -15.02 12.28 1.10
N ARG A 331 -15.00 11.14 1.77
CA ARG A 331 -14.05 10.07 1.51
C ARG A 331 -14.77 8.90 0.84
N ARG A 332 -14.26 8.45 -0.31
CA ARG A 332 -14.70 7.19 -0.89
C ARG A 332 -14.19 6.03 -0.03
N VAL A 333 -15.10 5.19 0.39
CA VAL A 333 -14.81 3.95 1.11
C VAL A 333 -15.48 2.81 0.37
N THR A 334 -14.77 1.68 0.23
CA THR A 334 -15.39 0.45 -0.25
C THR A 334 -16.31 -0.04 0.85
N LYS A 335 -17.58 -0.33 0.55
CA LYS A 335 -18.44 -1.02 1.51
C LYS A 335 -17.76 -2.34 1.86
N ALA A 336 -17.58 -2.62 3.14
CA ALA A 336 -17.18 -3.93 3.60
C ALA A 336 -18.21 -4.94 3.08
N GLY A 337 -17.74 -5.97 2.37
CA GLY A 337 -18.64 -6.96 1.80
C GLY A 337 -19.53 -7.57 2.88
N ARG A 338 -20.85 -7.57 2.68
CA ARG A 338 -21.73 -8.46 3.41
C ARG A 338 -21.55 -9.85 2.81
N THR A 339 -21.09 -10.79 3.58
CA THR A 339 -21.10 -12.18 3.18
C THR A 339 -22.55 -12.61 2.96
N SER A 340 -22.86 -13.23 1.84
CA SER A 340 -24.12 -13.94 1.60
C SER A 340 -24.39 -15.05 2.63
N ALA A 341 -23.49 -15.31 3.54
CA ALA A 341 -23.61 -16.19 4.70
C ALA A 341 -24.21 -15.52 5.96
N GLY A 342 -24.75 -14.31 5.86
CA GLY A 342 -25.45 -13.62 6.94
C GLY A 342 -26.87 -14.12 7.20
N LYS A 343 -27.19 -15.38 6.94
CA LYS A 343 -28.28 -16.05 7.64
C LYS A 343 -27.85 -16.23 9.08
N LYS A 344 -28.40 -15.41 9.97
CA LYS A 344 -28.38 -15.63 11.41
C LYS A 344 -28.76 -17.10 11.64
N VAL A 345 -27.83 -17.91 12.01
CA VAL A 345 -28.13 -19.13 12.75
C VAL A 345 -28.45 -18.63 14.16
N ARG A 346 -29.74 -18.70 14.50
CA ARG A 346 -30.21 -18.52 15.87
C ARG A 346 -29.67 -19.65 16.73
#